data_a3230d2efe023d07c72d801cbc89d0fb
#
_entry.id   a3230d2efe023d07c72d801cbc89d0fb
#
_cell.length_a   1.000
_cell.length_b   1.000
_cell.length_c   1.000
_cell.angle_alpha   90.00
_cell.angle_beta   90.00
_cell.angle_gamma   90.00
#
_symmetry.space_group_name_H-M   'P 1'
#
loop_
_entity.id
_entity.type
_entity.pdbx_description
1 polymer ?
#
loop_
_entity_poly.entity_id
_entity_poly.type
_entity_poly.pdbx_seq_one_letter_code
_entity_poly.pdbx_strand_id
1 'polypeptide(L)'
;GTLMGYLEMLGVPYAASDLTSSALGMDKFAMKAVLRQAGLPVLDALEFTGKAYALDPDAILSQIEEKVGYPVIVKPVNLGSSVGISKAKDRASLRDAMDLAASFSPRILVERAVEHLREINCAVLGDYESARPSACEEPAGADEILSYRDKYLSGGKGKAGGDKGGMSSLKRRCPAEIPDEMTAEVQRLAVATFQALGCSGVARVDFLNDKETGGLWVNEINTIPGSLAFYLWEAAGTSFTALLDEMLSLAFKRAREREALTFTYESNILSGVSLGGSKGGKA
;
A
#
# COMPACT_ATOMS: atom_id res chain seq x y z
N GLY A 1 3.35 8.19 -5.64
CA GLY A 1 3.06 8.69 -7.00
C GLY A 1 3.78 9.98 -7.39
N THR A 2 3.82 10.99 -6.51
CA THR A 2 4.30 12.34 -6.86
C THR A 2 5.76 12.35 -7.38
N LEU A 3 6.68 11.66 -6.70
CA LEU A 3 8.08 11.60 -7.12
C LEU A 3 8.21 10.90 -8.48
N MET A 4 7.51 9.79 -8.68
CA MET A 4 7.50 9.04 -9.93
C MET A 4 6.96 9.90 -11.08
N GLY A 5 5.86 10.61 -10.86
CA GLY A 5 5.31 11.55 -11.84
C GLY A 5 6.29 12.65 -12.23
N TYR A 6 7.03 13.19 -11.28
CA TYR A 6 8.07 14.18 -11.55
C TYR A 6 9.20 13.60 -12.42
N LEU A 7 9.69 12.39 -12.11
CA LEU A 7 10.71 11.72 -12.89
C LEU A 7 10.21 11.38 -14.30
N GLU A 8 8.95 10.98 -14.44
CA GLU A 8 8.31 10.70 -15.72
C GLU A 8 8.19 11.96 -16.59
N MET A 9 7.83 13.11 -16.00
CA MET A 9 7.81 14.39 -16.72
C MET A 9 9.20 14.83 -17.21
N LEU A 10 10.25 14.49 -16.46
CA LEU A 10 11.63 14.76 -16.85
C LEU A 10 12.21 13.74 -17.85
N GLY A 11 11.50 12.64 -18.14
CA GLY A 11 12.01 11.56 -18.97
C GLY A 11 13.17 10.77 -18.36
N VAL A 12 13.33 10.83 -17.02
CA VAL A 12 14.41 10.13 -16.30
C VAL A 12 14.01 8.70 -15.99
N PRO A 13 14.73 7.67 -16.46
CA PRO A 13 14.51 6.28 -16.06
C PRO A 13 14.73 6.10 -14.56
N TYR A 14 13.90 5.27 -13.90
CA TYR A 14 14.02 4.95 -12.48
C TYR A 14 13.56 3.52 -12.19
N ALA A 15 14.16 2.90 -11.17
CA ALA A 15 13.92 1.52 -10.78
C ALA A 15 12.89 1.46 -9.65
N ALA A 16 11.61 1.58 -9.97
CA ALA A 16 10.47 1.45 -9.06
C ALA A 16 9.17 1.28 -9.87
N SER A 17 8.06 1.03 -9.19
CA SER A 17 6.72 1.10 -9.78
C SER A 17 6.43 2.51 -10.31
N ASP A 18 5.62 2.61 -11.36
CA ASP A 18 5.29 3.88 -12.01
C ASP A 18 4.40 4.80 -11.14
N LEU A 19 4.05 5.96 -11.68
CA LEU A 19 3.15 6.92 -11.04
C LEU A 19 1.83 6.27 -10.60
N THR A 20 1.19 5.55 -11.52
CA THR A 20 -0.15 4.99 -11.29
C THR A 20 -0.14 3.91 -10.22
N SER A 21 0.75 2.94 -10.35
CA SER A 21 0.91 1.85 -9.37
C SER A 21 1.29 2.36 -7.99
N SER A 22 2.20 3.35 -7.93
CA SER A 22 2.63 3.96 -6.68
C SER A 22 1.53 4.78 -6.01
N ALA A 23 0.69 5.47 -6.78
CA ALA A 23 -0.45 6.20 -6.24
C ALA A 23 -1.55 5.27 -5.74
N LEU A 24 -1.87 4.22 -6.50
CA LEU A 24 -2.83 3.18 -6.10
C LEU A 24 -2.37 2.44 -4.84
N GLY A 25 -1.10 2.04 -4.78
CA GLY A 25 -0.54 1.34 -3.61
C GLY A 25 -0.55 2.20 -2.34
N MET A 26 -0.46 3.53 -2.48
CA MET A 26 -0.53 4.46 -1.35
C MET A 26 -1.97 4.66 -0.85
N ASP A 27 -2.99 4.59 -1.70
CA ASP A 27 -4.40 4.75 -1.36
C ASP A 27 -5.03 3.39 -1.04
N LYS A 28 -5.14 3.05 0.25
CA LYS A 28 -5.65 1.76 0.69
C LYS A 28 -7.05 1.44 0.20
N PHE A 29 -7.92 2.44 0.05
CA PHE A 29 -9.28 2.22 -0.42
C PHE A 29 -9.33 1.96 -1.93
N ALA A 30 -8.64 2.77 -2.72
CA ALA A 30 -8.53 2.59 -4.17
C ALA A 30 -7.83 1.26 -4.51
N MET A 31 -6.74 0.93 -3.82
CA MET A 31 -6.04 -0.35 -3.95
C MET A 31 -7.01 -1.53 -3.71
N LYS A 32 -7.76 -1.53 -2.60
CA LYS A 32 -8.74 -2.59 -2.30
C LYS A 32 -9.83 -2.70 -3.36
N ALA A 33 -10.29 -1.58 -3.92
CA ALA A 33 -11.29 -1.58 -5.00
C ALA A 33 -10.75 -2.25 -6.27
N VAL A 34 -9.52 -1.94 -6.67
CA VAL A 34 -8.85 -2.59 -7.82
C VAL A 34 -8.63 -4.08 -7.58
N LEU A 35 -8.11 -4.45 -6.41
CA LEU A 35 -7.86 -5.85 -6.06
C LEU A 35 -9.15 -6.68 -5.99
N ARG A 36 -10.24 -6.12 -5.45
CA ARG A 36 -11.55 -6.77 -5.43
C ARG A 36 -12.07 -6.99 -6.85
N GLN A 37 -11.93 -6.01 -7.74
CA GLN A 37 -12.30 -6.15 -9.15
C GLN A 37 -11.47 -7.22 -9.86
N ALA A 38 -10.23 -7.41 -9.46
CA ALA A 38 -9.35 -8.48 -9.95
C ALA A 38 -9.63 -9.86 -9.31
N GLY A 39 -10.62 -9.98 -8.44
CA GLY A 39 -10.98 -11.22 -7.74
C GLY A 39 -9.99 -11.63 -6.64
N LEU A 40 -9.17 -10.68 -6.15
CA LEU A 40 -8.21 -10.94 -5.08
C LEU A 40 -8.84 -10.71 -3.70
N PRO A 41 -8.49 -11.52 -2.69
CA PRO A 41 -9.06 -11.43 -1.36
C PRO A 41 -8.56 -10.18 -0.64
N VAL A 42 -9.48 -9.29 -0.30
CA VAL A 42 -9.27 -8.11 0.54
C VAL A 42 -10.38 -8.02 1.57
N LEU A 43 -10.08 -7.52 2.77
CA LEU A 43 -11.12 -7.23 3.75
C LEU A 43 -12.05 -6.15 3.22
N ASP A 44 -13.36 -6.31 3.48
CA ASP A 44 -14.33 -5.25 3.22
C ASP A 44 -14.03 -4.04 4.09
N ALA A 45 -14.15 -2.87 3.46
CA ALA A 45 -13.83 -1.61 4.11
C ALA A 45 -14.88 -0.55 3.77
N LEU A 46 -15.16 0.30 4.74
CA LEU A 46 -15.91 1.53 4.56
C LEU A 46 -14.95 2.71 4.51
N GLU A 47 -15.30 3.69 3.71
CA GLU A 47 -14.56 4.94 3.64
C GLU A 47 -15.44 6.10 4.07
N PHE A 48 -14.85 7.00 4.87
CA PHE A 48 -15.48 8.23 5.31
C PHE A 48 -14.53 9.41 5.09
N THR A 49 -15.10 10.58 4.82
CA THR A 49 -14.31 11.82 4.84
C THR A 49 -14.34 12.39 6.25
N GLY A 50 -13.21 12.98 6.69
CA GLY A 50 -13.14 13.69 7.96
C GLY A 50 -14.19 14.82 8.07
N LYS A 51 -14.55 15.43 6.93
CA LYS A 51 -15.61 16.43 6.89
C LYS A 51 -17.00 15.84 7.18
N ALA A 52 -17.34 14.69 6.59
CA ALA A 52 -18.62 14.03 6.86
C ALA A 52 -18.70 13.58 8.31
N TYR A 53 -17.61 13.01 8.83
CA TYR A 53 -17.52 12.61 10.24
C TYR A 53 -17.67 13.81 11.18
N ALA A 54 -17.03 14.95 10.89
CA ALA A 54 -17.17 16.15 11.75
C ALA A 54 -18.57 16.77 11.73
N LEU A 55 -19.35 16.57 10.65
CA LEU A 55 -20.73 17.08 10.55
C LEU A 55 -21.71 16.25 11.38
N ASP A 56 -21.59 14.92 11.36
CA ASP A 56 -22.47 14.03 12.13
C ASP A 56 -21.69 12.78 12.59
N PRO A 57 -20.90 12.90 13.66
CA PRO A 57 -20.12 11.79 14.19
C PRO A 57 -20.99 10.60 14.59
N ASP A 58 -22.15 10.83 15.19
CA ASP A 58 -22.99 9.76 15.72
C ASP A 58 -23.64 8.93 14.60
N ALA A 59 -24.06 9.54 13.51
CA ALA A 59 -24.55 8.82 12.34
C ALA A 59 -23.45 7.95 11.70
N ILE A 60 -22.23 8.47 11.58
CA ILE A 60 -21.09 7.73 11.03
C ILE A 60 -20.72 6.54 11.94
N LEU A 61 -20.65 6.75 13.27
CA LEU A 61 -20.36 5.67 14.22
C LEU A 61 -21.44 4.58 14.15
N SER A 62 -22.72 4.96 14.11
CA SER A 62 -23.83 3.99 13.99
C SER A 62 -23.77 3.21 12.66
N GLN A 63 -23.40 3.86 11.57
CA GLN A 63 -23.21 3.18 10.29
C GLN A 63 -22.07 2.15 10.33
N ILE A 64 -20.97 2.45 11.02
CA ILE A 64 -19.86 1.52 11.21
C ILE A 64 -20.29 0.32 12.05
N GLU A 65 -21.00 0.56 13.17
CA GLU A 65 -21.54 -0.47 14.06
C GLU A 65 -22.48 -1.42 13.32
N GLU A 66 -23.37 -0.88 12.48
CA GLU A 66 -24.34 -1.67 11.71
C GLU A 66 -23.68 -2.51 10.60
N LYS A 67 -22.73 -1.92 9.86
CA LYS A 67 -22.18 -2.55 8.65
C LYS A 67 -20.95 -3.40 8.89
N VAL A 68 -20.14 -3.06 9.88
CA VAL A 68 -18.85 -3.74 10.15
C VAL A 68 -18.90 -4.51 11.47
N GLY A 69 -19.47 -3.92 12.52
CA GLY A 69 -19.46 -4.48 13.88
C GLY A 69 -18.08 -4.37 14.53
N TYR A 70 -17.95 -4.89 15.76
CA TYR A 70 -16.69 -4.86 16.51
C TYR A 70 -16.01 -6.24 16.55
N PRO A 71 -14.65 -6.28 16.70
CA PRO A 71 -13.72 -5.17 16.71
C PRO A 71 -13.41 -4.66 15.30
N VAL A 72 -13.05 -3.36 15.18
CA VAL A 72 -12.68 -2.73 13.92
C VAL A 72 -11.28 -2.10 13.95
N ILE A 73 -10.67 -1.98 12.79
CA ILE A 73 -9.46 -1.19 12.56
C ILE A 73 -9.85 0.10 11.84
N VAL A 74 -9.45 1.22 12.41
CA VAL A 74 -9.59 2.55 11.82
C VAL A 74 -8.22 3.03 11.39
N LYS A 75 -8.09 3.51 10.14
CA LYS A 75 -6.80 3.96 9.61
C LYS A 75 -6.96 5.09 8.60
N PRO A 76 -5.98 6.04 8.54
CA PRO A 76 -5.86 6.97 7.44
C PRO A 76 -5.71 6.22 6.11
N VAL A 77 -6.38 6.69 5.05
CA VAL A 77 -6.37 5.99 3.74
C VAL A 77 -4.98 5.94 3.13
N ASN A 78 -4.20 7.02 3.25
CA ASN A 78 -2.97 7.25 2.46
C ASN A 78 -1.70 7.41 3.30
N LEU A 79 -1.64 6.82 4.49
CA LEU A 79 -0.43 6.81 5.33
C LEU A 79 0.12 5.40 5.51
N GLY A 80 1.44 5.34 5.75
CA GLY A 80 2.19 4.12 6.06
C GLY A 80 2.67 4.08 7.52
N SER A 81 3.50 3.07 7.84
CA SER A 81 4.17 2.91 9.14
C SER A 81 3.23 2.91 10.35
N SER A 82 2.02 2.41 10.19
CA SER A 82 0.97 2.36 11.24
C SER A 82 0.59 3.71 11.85
N VAL A 83 0.94 4.84 11.20
CA VAL A 83 0.58 6.18 11.68
C VAL A 83 -0.93 6.37 11.64
N GLY A 84 -1.53 6.72 12.79
CA GLY A 84 -2.97 6.96 12.91
C GLY A 84 -3.85 5.70 12.86
N ILE A 85 -3.28 4.49 12.90
CA ILE A 85 -4.03 3.23 12.95
C ILE A 85 -4.43 2.94 14.40
N SER A 86 -5.70 2.58 14.61
CA SER A 86 -6.23 2.17 15.90
C SER A 86 -7.22 1.02 15.80
N LYS A 87 -7.21 0.13 16.79
CA LYS A 87 -8.22 -0.91 16.97
C LYS A 87 -9.28 -0.40 17.93
N ALA A 88 -10.55 -0.49 17.54
CA ALA A 88 -11.68 -0.13 18.37
C ALA A 88 -12.56 -1.36 18.65
N LYS A 89 -13.00 -1.50 19.90
CA LYS A 89 -13.79 -2.63 20.40
C LYS A 89 -15.18 -2.23 20.91
N ASP A 90 -15.42 -0.94 20.97
CA ASP A 90 -16.68 -0.32 21.42
C ASP A 90 -16.82 1.09 20.84
N ARG A 91 -17.98 1.72 21.04
CA ARG A 91 -18.29 3.05 20.50
C ARG A 91 -17.35 4.15 21.00
N ALA A 92 -16.89 4.06 22.25
CA ALA A 92 -15.99 5.06 22.81
C ALA A 92 -14.62 5.01 22.16
N SER A 93 -14.01 3.82 22.09
CA SER A 93 -12.74 3.61 21.40
C SER A 93 -12.83 3.83 19.89
N LEU A 94 -14.02 3.59 19.28
CA LEU A 94 -14.24 3.92 17.87
C LEU A 94 -14.21 5.43 17.63
N ARG A 95 -14.84 6.22 18.51
CA ARG A 95 -14.80 7.69 18.43
C ARG A 95 -13.35 8.19 18.50
N ASP A 96 -12.59 7.75 19.50
CA ASP A 96 -11.19 8.12 19.68
C ASP A 96 -10.34 7.75 18.45
N ALA A 97 -10.59 6.57 17.87
CA ALA A 97 -9.89 6.09 16.66
C ALA A 97 -10.23 6.92 15.43
N MET A 98 -11.50 7.31 15.25
CA MET A 98 -11.93 8.19 14.14
C MET A 98 -11.36 9.59 14.29
N ASP A 99 -11.35 10.17 15.49
CA ASP A 99 -10.76 11.49 15.77
C ASP A 99 -9.25 11.48 15.47
N LEU A 100 -8.56 10.42 15.90
CA LEU A 100 -7.14 10.26 15.61
C LEU A 100 -6.88 10.15 14.10
N ALA A 101 -7.59 9.29 13.39
CA ALA A 101 -7.39 9.12 11.96
C ALA A 101 -7.74 10.39 11.16
N ALA A 102 -8.79 11.12 11.55
CA ALA A 102 -9.19 12.39 10.96
C ALA A 102 -8.13 13.49 11.12
N SER A 103 -7.34 13.44 12.19
CA SER A 103 -6.24 14.40 12.40
C SER A 103 -5.06 14.18 11.44
N PHE A 104 -4.94 12.99 10.84
CA PHE A 104 -3.85 12.63 9.95
C PHE A 104 -4.24 12.61 8.46
N SER A 105 -5.52 12.42 8.13
CA SER A 105 -5.96 12.29 6.75
C SER A 105 -7.39 12.80 6.57
N PRO A 106 -7.69 13.46 5.45
CA PRO A 106 -9.07 13.85 5.13
C PRO A 106 -9.95 12.65 4.78
N ARG A 107 -9.37 11.45 4.57
CA ARG A 107 -10.07 10.21 4.23
C ARG A 107 -9.69 9.13 5.23
N ILE A 108 -10.70 8.45 5.77
CA ILE A 108 -10.57 7.46 6.83
C ILE A 108 -11.14 6.14 6.31
N LEU A 109 -10.41 5.06 6.49
CA LEU A 109 -10.83 3.71 6.18
C LEU A 109 -11.14 2.95 7.47
N VAL A 110 -12.26 2.23 7.48
CA VAL A 110 -12.68 1.36 8.58
C VAL A 110 -12.93 -0.04 8.03
N GLU A 111 -12.33 -1.03 8.66
CA GLU A 111 -12.50 -2.44 8.29
C GLU A 111 -12.58 -3.32 9.53
N ARG A 112 -13.09 -4.55 9.40
CA ARG A 112 -13.11 -5.52 10.49
C ARG A 112 -11.69 -5.87 10.93
N ALA A 113 -11.46 -5.96 12.23
CA ALA A 113 -10.21 -6.47 12.76
C ALA A 113 -10.16 -8.01 12.65
N VAL A 114 -9.02 -8.53 12.21
CA VAL A 114 -8.72 -9.96 12.30
C VAL A 114 -8.34 -10.28 13.75
N GLU A 115 -9.02 -11.22 14.39
CA GLU A 115 -8.85 -11.47 15.84
C GLU A 115 -7.61 -12.32 16.13
N HIS A 116 -7.41 -13.41 15.38
CA HIS A 116 -6.28 -14.32 15.54
C HIS A 116 -5.20 -14.02 14.49
N LEU A 117 -4.79 -12.76 14.48
CA LEU A 117 -3.93 -12.19 13.45
C LEU A 117 -2.56 -12.87 13.38
N ARG A 118 -2.16 -13.19 12.16
CA ARG A 118 -0.79 -13.39 11.71
C ARG A 118 -0.54 -12.46 10.54
N GLU A 119 0.53 -11.69 10.58
CA GLU A 119 0.99 -10.93 9.43
C GLU A 119 2.00 -11.76 8.64
N ILE A 120 1.88 -11.75 7.32
CA ILE A 120 2.82 -12.42 6.42
C ILE A 120 3.17 -11.44 5.31
N ASN A 121 4.46 -11.28 5.02
CA ASN A 121 4.93 -10.40 3.96
C ASN A 121 5.64 -11.21 2.89
N CYS A 122 5.45 -10.80 1.63
CA CYS A 122 6.14 -11.39 0.49
C CYS A 122 6.52 -10.27 -0.51
N ALA A 123 7.78 -10.23 -0.92
CA ALA A 123 8.21 -9.30 -1.97
C ALA A 123 7.98 -9.92 -3.36
N VAL A 124 7.78 -9.05 -4.34
CA VAL A 124 7.65 -9.40 -5.75
C VAL A 124 8.60 -8.56 -6.56
N LEU A 125 9.27 -9.17 -7.53
CA LEU A 125 10.18 -8.53 -8.48
C LEU A 125 9.75 -8.87 -9.89
N GLY A 126 9.66 -7.87 -10.76
CA GLY A 126 9.28 -8.05 -12.15
C GLY A 126 8.58 -6.84 -12.75
N ASP A 127 7.76 -7.11 -13.73
CA ASP A 127 6.90 -6.16 -14.43
C ASP A 127 5.56 -6.80 -14.83
N TYR A 128 4.83 -6.16 -15.74
CA TYR A 128 3.54 -6.64 -16.25
C TYR A 128 3.64 -7.95 -17.06
N GLU A 129 4.79 -8.24 -17.67
CA GLU A 129 4.98 -9.47 -18.45
C GLU A 129 5.39 -10.65 -17.58
N SER A 130 6.29 -10.41 -16.64
CA SER A 130 6.86 -11.45 -15.79
C SER A 130 7.16 -10.92 -14.39
N ALA A 131 6.66 -11.61 -13.40
CA ALA A 131 6.92 -11.29 -12.00
C ALA A 131 7.11 -12.58 -11.19
N ARG A 132 8.01 -12.54 -10.21
CA ARG A 132 8.30 -13.67 -9.31
C ARG A 132 8.27 -13.26 -7.84
N PRO A 133 7.84 -14.15 -6.93
CA PRO A 133 7.82 -13.87 -5.50
C PRO A 133 9.18 -14.16 -4.86
N SER A 134 9.42 -13.55 -3.72
CA SER A 134 10.50 -13.88 -2.78
C SER A 134 10.11 -14.99 -1.80
N ALA A 135 10.97 -15.25 -0.81
CA ALA A 135 10.55 -15.94 0.40
C ALA A 135 9.50 -15.11 1.16
N CYS A 136 8.68 -15.79 1.98
CA CYS A 136 7.76 -15.12 2.89
C CYS A 136 8.43 -14.82 4.23
N GLU A 137 8.02 -13.75 4.92
CA GLU A 137 8.40 -13.48 6.31
C GLU A 137 7.17 -13.36 7.20
N GLU A 138 7.35 -13.66 8.48
CA GLU A 138 6.42 -13.34 9.56
C GLU A 138 7.09 -12.30 10.47
N PRO A 139 6.62 -11.02 10.49
CA PRO A 139 7.11 -10.01 11.40
C PRO A 139 6.84 -10.42 12.86
N ALA A 140 7.83 -10.32 13.75
CA ALA A 140 7.61 -10.62 15.16
C ALA A 140 6.95 -9.43 15.86
N GLY A 141 5.91 -9.70 16.67
CA GLY A 141 5.19 -8.69 17.44
C GLY A 141 3.90 -8.22 16.79
N ALA A 142 3.42 -8.91 15.76
CA ALA A 142 2.13 -8.65 15.10
C ALA A 142 0.90 -9.12 15.92
N ASP A 143 1.11 -9.81 17.03
CA ASP A 143 0.01 -10.35 17.88
C ASP A 143 -0.86 -9.25 18.53
N GLU A 144 -0.39 -8.01 18.58
CA GLU A 144 -1.20 -6.83 18.92
C GLU A 144 -0.87 -5.70 17.94
N ILE A 145 -1.87 -5.17 17.25
CA ILE A 145 -1.78 -3.83 16.65
C ILE A 145 -1.70 -2.87 17.84
N LEU A 146 -0.48 -2.67 18.34
CA LEU A 146 -0.20 -1.66 19.35
C LEU A 146 -0.65 -0.32 18.78
N SER A 147 -1.58 0.34 19.47
CA SER A 147 -2.02 1.67 19.06
C SER A 147 -0.79 2.58 18.90
N TYR A 148 -0.84 3.52 17.98
CA TYR A 148 0.19 4.57 17.83
C TYR A 148 0.52 5.22 19.19
N ARG A 149 -0.48 5.33 20.06
CA ARG A 149 -0.36 5.85 21.43
C ARG A 149 0.54 4.98 22.29
N ASP A 150 0.42 3.66 22.18
CA ASP A 150 1.25 2.71 22.94
C ASP A 150 2.68 2.65 22.39
N LYS A 151 2.86 2.80 21.07
CA LYS A 151 4.19 2.82 20.43
C LYS A 151 4.97 4.11 20.70
N TYR A 152 4.30 5.28 20.77
CA TYR A 152 4.98 6.57 20.76
C TYR A 152 4.66 7.49 21.96
N LEU A 153 3.52 7.32 22.66
CA LEU A 153 3.13 8.16 23.76
C LEU A 153 3.29 7.51 25.14
N SER A 154 3.37 6.19 25.25
CA SER A 154 3.71 5.48 26.50
C SER A 154 5.22 5.47 26.80
N GLY A 155 6.04 5.96 25.92
CA GLY A 155 7.51 6.04 26.04
C GLY A 155 8.05 7.16 26.94
N GLY A 156 7.29 7.57 27.93
CA GLY A 156 7.74 8.51 28.96
C GLY A 156 8.38 7.80 30.16
N LYS A 157 9.55 7.18 30.04
CA LYS A 157 10.64 6.91 30.97
C LYS A 157 11.34 5.59 30.65
N GLY A 158 12.45 5.64 29.95
CA GLY A 158 13.31 4.47 29.85
C GLY A 158 14.38 4.58 28.78
N LYS A 159 15.55 5.07 29.20
CA LYS A 159 16.88 4.90 28.62
C LYS A 159 17.11 5.36 27.19
N ALA A 160 17.72 6.54 27.09
CA ALA A 160 18.67 6.87 26.03
C ALA A 160 19.81 5.81 26.06
N GLY A 161 19.66 4.79 25.25
CA GLY A 161 20.66 3.78 24.96
C GLY A 161 20.58 3.56 23.45
N GLY A 162 21.52 4.20 22.73
CA GLY A 162 21.57 4.11 21.28
C GLY A 162 21.83 2.67 20.83
N ASP A 163 20.79 2.01 20.39
CA ASP A 163 20.93 0.81 19.57
C ASP A 163 20.95 1.25 18.10
N LYS A 164 22.16 1.22 17.52
CA LYS A 164 22.39 1.47 16.08
C LYS A 164 22.00 0.24 15.26
N GLY A 165 20.86 -0.36 15.56
CA GLY A 165 20.29 -1.45 14.80
C GLY A 165 19.29 -0.90 13.80
N GLY A 166 19.68 -0.76 12.52
CA GLY A 166 18.77 -0.50 11.43
C GLY A 166 17.69 -1.59 11.31
N MET A 167 16.92 -1.64 10.24
CA MET A 167 15.83 -2.60 10.01
C MET A 167 16.20 -4.08 10.20
N SER A 168 17.49 -4.41 10.32
CA SER A 168 18.01 -5.74 10.66
C SER A 168 17.79 -6.16 12.12
N SER A 169 17.46 -5.24 13.02
CA SER A 169 17.25 -5.54 14.46
C SER A 169 15.78 -5.90 14.79
N LEU A 170 14.86 -5.74 13.88
CA LEU A 170 13.48 -6.17 14.08
C LEU A 170 13.41 -7.70 14.09
N LYS A 171 12.92 -8.27 15.19
CA LYS A 171 12.70 -9.71 15.28
C LYS A 171 11.71 -10.12 14.19
N ARG A 172 12.13 -11.02 13.32
CA ARG A 172 11.31 -11.56 12.21
C ARG A 172 11.68 -13.01 11.98
N ARG A 173 10.76 -13.80 11.45
CA ARG A 173 11.04 -15.15 10.96
C ARG A 173 11.05 -15.10 9.43
N CYS A 174 12.22 -15.35 8.86
CA CYS A 174 12.39 -15.40 7.40
C CYS A 174 13.35 -16.56 7.06
N PRO A 175 12.90 -17.56 6.33
CA PRO A 175 11.52 -17.80 5.85
C PRO A 175 10.49 -17.91 6.98
N ALA A 176 9.22 -17.55 6.69
CA ALA A 176 8.11 -17.69 7.62
C ALA A 176 7.87 -19.18 7.97
N GLU A 177 7.56 -19.47 9.23
CA GLU A 177 7.20 -20.82 9.69
C GLU A 177 5.71 -21.09 9.45
N ILE A 178 5.32 -21.21 8.19
CA ILE A 178 3.96 -21.49 7.72
C ILE A 178 3.95 -22.74 6.81
N PRO A 179 2.81 -23.43 6.65
CA PRO A 179 2.71 -24.57 5.73
C PRO A 179 3.09 -24.21 4.29
N ASP A 180 3.66 -25.17 3.56
CA ASP A 180 4.09 -24.97 2.17
C ASP A 180 2.92 -24.52 1.28
N GLU A 181 1.73 -25.07 1.49
CA GLU A 181 0.51 -24.68 0.78
C GLU A 181 0.16 -23.21 1.00
N MET A 182 0.28 -22.73 2.24
CA MET A 182 0.07 -21.32 2.57
C MET A 182 1.15 -20.44 1.96
N THR A 183 2.41 -20.90 1.98
CA THR A 183 3.51 -20.18 1.32
C THR A 183 3.23 -20.02 -0.17
N ALA A 184 2.84 -21.08 -0.84
CA ALA A 184 2.51 -21.05 -2.27
C ALA A 184 1.32 -20.10 -2.56
N GLU A 185 0.30 -20.11 -1.72
CA GLU A 185 -0.86 -19.23 -1.90
C GLU A 185 -0.52 -17.76 -1.65
N VAL A 186 0.26 -17.44 -0.59
CA VAL A 186 0.76 -16.08 -0.35
C VAL A 186 1.58 -15.58 -1.53
N GLN A 187 2.50 -16.40 -2.04
CA GLN A 187 3.33 -16.06 -3.19
C GLN A 187 2.49 -15.84 -4.45
N ARG A 188 1.52 -16.69 -4.71
CA ARG A 188 0.58 -16.56 -5.84
C ARG A 188 -0.21 -15.24 -5.75
N LEU A 189 -0.77 -14.94 -4.58
CA LEU A 189 -1.54 -13.73 -4.33
C LEU A 189 -0.66 -12.48 -4.39
N ALA A 190 0.60 -12.54 -3.93
CA ALA A 190 1.54 -11.43 -4.01
C ALA A 190 1.83 -11.06 -5.47
N VAL A 191 2.13 -12.04 -6.32
CA VAL A 191 2.35 -11.82 -7.76
C VAL A 191 1.08 -11.27 -8.42
N ALA A 192 -0.09 -11.85 -8.15
CA ALA A 192 -1.36 -11.39 -8.71
C ALA A 192 -1.68 -9.94 -8.27
N THR A 193 -1.41 -9.58 -7.01
CA THR A 193 -1.57 -8.21 -6.49
C THR A 193 -0.65 -7.24 -7.22
N PHE A 194 0.63 -7.59 -7.37
CA PHE A 194 1.63 -6.81 -8.07
C PHE A 194 1.21 -6.52 -9.52
N GLN A 195 0.75 -7.55 -10.24
CA GLN A 195 0.29 -7.44 -11.62
C GLN A 195 -1.02 -6.67 -11.75
N ALA A 196 -2.00 -6.92 -10.88
CA ALA A 196 -3.28 -6.21 -10.88
C ALA A 196 -3.14 -4.69 -10.69
N LEU A 197 -2.12 -4.27 -9.95
CA LEU A 197 -1.81 -2.86 -9.73
C LEU A 197 -0.84 -2.27 -10.78
N GLY A 198 -0.35 -3.08 -11.73
CA GLY A 198 0.58 -2.64 -12.78
C GLY A 198 1.96 -2.29 -12.25
N CYS A 199 2.42 -2.92 -11.16
CA CYS A 199 3.71 -2.63 -10.55
C CYS A 199 4.89 -3.03 -11.43
N SER A 200 6.05 -2.41 -11.18
CA SER A 200 7.32 -2.73 -11.83
C SER A 200 8.48 -2.55 -10.84
N GLY A 201 9.58 -3.30 -11.04
CA GLY A 201 10.70 -3.34 -10.11
C GLY A 201 10.37 -4.21 -8.91
N VAL A 202 10.68 -3.76 -7.69
CA VAL A 202 10.40 -4.49 -6.46
C VAL A 202 9.26 -3.85 -5.68
N ALA A 203 8.32 -4.67 -5.18
CA ALA A 203 7.32 -4.26 -4.20
C ALA A 203 7.20 -5.33 -3.11
N ARG A 204 6.64 -4.99 -1.94
CA ARG A 204 6.32 -5.96 -0.89
C ARG A 204 4.82 -5.91 -0.63
N VAL A 205 4.19 -7.06 -0.67
CA VAL A 205 2.78 -7.26 -0.34
C VAL A 205 2.68 -7.79 1.08
N ASP A 206 1.88 -7.13 1.90
CA ASP A 206 1.65 -7.47 3.29
C ASP A 206 0.26 -8.08 3.42
N PHE A 207 0.17 -9.23 4.09
CA PHE A 207 -1.05 -10.03 4.23
C PHE A 207 -1.50 -10.12 5.67
N LEU A 208 -2.82 -10.21 5.86
CA LEU A 208 -3.45 -10.60 7.11
C LEU A 208 -3.93 -12.03 6.98
N ASN A 209 -3.52 -12.88 7.89
CA ASN A 209 -4.00 -14.26 8.02
C ASN A 209 -4.69 -14.44 9.38
N ASP A 210 -5.86 -15.04 9.39
CA ASP A 210 -6.51 -15.50 10.60
C ASP A 210 -6.07 -16.94 10.89
N LYS A 211 -5.39 -17.14 12.00
CA LYS A 211 -4.83 -18.44 12.41
C LYS A 211 -5.89 -19.51 12.71
N GLU A 212 -7.12 -19.12 13.09
CA GLU A 212 -8.19 -20.04 13.42
C GLU A 212 -9.01 -20.43 12.20
N THR A 213 -9.41 -19.43 11.40
CA THR A 213 -10.26 -19.69 10.22
C THR A 213 -9.48 -20.02 8.96
N GLY A 214 -8.17 -19.74 8.95
CA GLY A 214 -7.32 -19.87 7.77
C GLY A 214 -7.55 -18.76 6.74
N GLY A 215 -8.40 -17.76 7.03
CA GLY A 215 -8.63 -16.62 6.14
C GLY A 215 -7.34 -15.89 5.81
N LEU A 216 -7.16 -15.51 4.52
CA LEU A 216 -5.98 -14.81 4.03
C LEU A 216 -6.40 -13.64 3.15
N TRP A 217 -5.95 -12.44 3.47
CA TRP A 217 -6.30 -11.20 2.75
C TRP A 217 -5.09 -10.35 2.47
N VAL A 218 -5.07 -9.74 1.28
CA VAL A 218 -4.12 -8.66 0.98
C VAL A 218 -4.48 -7.44 1.83
N ASN A 219 -3.52 -6.95 2.61
CA ASN A 219 -3.67 -5.77 3.46
C ASN A 219 -3.21 -4.51 2.74
N GLU A 220 -1.95 -4.49 2.30
CA GLU A 220 -1.35 -3.36 1.59
C GLU A 220 -0.20 -3.81 0.68
N ILE A 221 0.19 -2.93 -0.25
CA ILE A 221 1.40 -3.08 -1.06
C ILE A 221 2.33 -1.89 -0.81
N ASN A 222 3.61 -2.21 -0.60
CA ASN A 222 4.67 -1.23 -0.45
C ASN A 222 5.47 -1.20 -1.77
N THR A 223 5.24 -0.20 -2.62
CA THR A 223 5.87 -0.07 -3.94
C THR A 223 7.32 0.40 -3.88
N ILE A 224 7.78 0.85 -2.71
CA ILE A 224 9.20 1.10 -2.38
C ILE A 224 9.43 0.54 -0.97
N PRO A 225 9.62 -0.77 -0.84
CA PRO A 225 9.81 -1.39 0.47
C PRO A 225 11.14 -0.95 1.09
N GLY A 226 11.15 -0.81 2.42
CA GLY A 226 12.35 -0.47 3.15
C GLY A 226 13.49 -1.43 2.82
N SER A 227 14.70 -0.89 2.57
CA SER A 227 15.88 -1.64 2.14
C SER A 227 15.63 -2.54 0.92
N LEU A 228 14.66 -2.21 0.07
CA LEU A 228 14.21 -3.00 -1.09
C LEU A 228 13.78 -4.44 -0.72
N ALA A 229 13.49 -4.68 0.56
CA ALA A 229 13.20 -6.02 1.12
C ALA A 229 14.28 -7.07 0.77
N PHE A 230 15.56 -6.66 0.65
CA PHE A 230 16.65 -7.50 0.14
C PHE A 230 16.79 -8.83 0.89
N TYR A 231 16.54 -8.84 2.18
CA TYR A 231 16.62 -10.02 3.03
C TYR A 231 15.63 -11.13 2.65
N LEU A 232 14.47 -10.78 2.08
CA LEU A 232 13.52 -11.75 1.52
C LEU A 232 14.06 -12.40 0.26
N TRP A 233 14.81 -11.65 -0.52
CA TRP A 233 15.47 -12.13 -1.74
C TRP A 233 16.67 -13.01 -1.43
N GLU A 234 17.48 -12.64 -0.44
CA GLU A 234 18.59 -13.48 0.04
C GLU A 234 18.09 -14.83 0.57
N ALA A 235 16.99 -14.83 1.34
CA ALA A 235 16.35 -16.06 1.78
C ALA A 235 15.79 -16.92 0.62
N ALA A 236 15.46 -16.28 -0.51
CA ALA A 236 15.05 -16.96 -1.75
C ALA A 236 16.24 -17.30 -2.69
N GLY A 237 17.49 -17.09 -2.24
CA GLY A 237 18.70 -17.41 -3.03
C GLY A 237 19.11 -16.33 -4.03
N THR A 238 18.51 -15.13 -4.01
CA THR A 238 18.87 -14.00 -4.88
C THR A 238 19.75 -13.03 -4.10
N SER A 239 21.00 -12.83 -4.52
CA SER A 239 21.90 -11.87 -3.86
C SER A 239 21.43 -10.43 -4.06
N PHE A 240 21.85 -9.53 -3.15
CA PHE A 240 21.51 -8.11 -3.24
C PHE A 240 21.99 -7.48 -4.57
N THR A 241 23.19 -7.85 -5.03
CA THR A 241 23.69 -7.38 -6.33
C THR A 241 22.79 -7.83 -7.47
N ALA A 242 22.41 -9.11 -7.51
CA ALA A 242 21.52 -9.61 -8.57
C ALA A 242 20.13 -8.94 -8.53
N LEU A 243 19.60 -8.65 -7.34
CA LEU A 243 18.37 -7.88 -7.18
C LEU A 243 18.48 -6.49 -7.81
N LEU A 244 19.58 -5.77 -7.53
CA LEU A 244 19.80 -4.43 -8.10
C LEU A 244 19.97 -4.46 -9.61
N ASP A 245 20.72 -5.42 -10.15
CA ASP A 245 20.93 -5.58 -11.59
C ASP A 245 19.61 -5.83 -12.33
N GLU A 246 18.76 -6.69 -11.75
CA GLU A 246 17.44 -6.97 -12.32
C GLU A 246 16.51 -5.75 -12.25
N MET A 247 16.50 -5.01 -11.13
CA MET A 247 15.73 -3.78 -11.00
C MET A 247 16.18 -2.71 -12.02
N LEU A 248 17.48 -2.55 -12.26
CA LEU A 248 18.00 -1.64 -13.26
C LEU A 248 17.61 -2.10 -14.68
N SER A 249 17.69 -3.39 -14.97
CA SER A 249 17.29 -3.97 -16.24
C SER A 249 15.81 -3.69 -16.55
N LEU A 250 14.92 -3.85 -15.57
CA LEU A 250 13.49 -3.52 -15.66
C LEU A 250 13.26 -2.01 -15.90
N ALA A 251 14.02 -1.16 -15.22
CA ALA A 251 13.93 0.29 -15.42
C ALA A 251 14.30 0.70 -16.86
N PHE A 252 15.38 0.16 -17.38
CA PHE A 252 15.79 0.42 -18.77
C PHE A 252 14.85 -0.22 -19.79
N LYS A 253 14.29 -1.39 -19.52
CA LYS A 253 13.25 -2.00 -20.36
C LYS A 253 12.07 -1.05 -20.49
N ARG A 254 11.51 -0.59 -19.37
CA ARG A 254 10.38 0.34 -19.34
C ARG A 254 10.69 1.67 -20.05
N ALA A 255 11.91 2.20 -19.90
CA ALA A 255 12.33 3.41 -20.60
C ALA A 255 12.30 3.22 -22.13
N ARG A 256 12.86 2.12 -22.63
CA ARG A 256 12.84 1.79 -24.07
C ARG A 256 11.42 1.58 -24.60
N GLU A 257 10.56 0.89 -23.84
CA GLU A 257 9.15 0.69 -24.21
C GLU A 257 8.42 2.02 -24.33
N ARG A 258 8.67 2.93 -23.38
CA ARG A 258 8.09 4.29 -23.40
C ARG A 258 8.60 5.10 -24.60
N GLU A 259 9.90 5.07 -24.89
CA GLU A 259 10.49 5.76 -26.05
C GLU A 259 9.94 5.25 -27.38
N ALA A 260 9.52 3.99 -27.45
CA ALA A 260 8.90 3.40 -28.65
C ALA A 260 7.45 3.84 -28.86
N LEU A 261 6.81 4.50 -27.88
CA LEU A 261 5.44 4.99 -28.01
C LEU A 261 5.38 6.28 -28.83
N THR A 262 4.28 6.48 -29.55
CA THR A 262 4.01 7.71 -30.28
C THR A 262 3.39 8.75 -29.38
N PHE A 263 4.15 9.77 -28.99
CA PHE A 263 3.67 10.87 -28.12
C PHE A 263 3.17 12.07 -28.91
N THR A 264 3.45 12.16 -30.22
CA THR A 264 3.01 13.26 -31.07
C THR A 264 1.93 12.75 -32.01
N TYR A 265 0.83 13.47 -32.03
CA TYR A 265 -0.29 13.21 -32.91
C TYR A 265 -0.65 14.49 -33.65
N GLU A 266 -0.41 14.51 -34.99
CA GLU A 266 -0.83 15.61 -35.82
C GLU A 266 -2.36 15.58 -35.94
N SER A 267 -3.06 16.35 -35.12
CA SER A 267 -4.49 16.54 -35.26
C SER A 267 -4.77 17.94 -35.81
N ASN A 268 -5.37 17.97 -37.01
CA ASN A 268 -5.88 19.20 -37.61
C ASN A 268 -7.24 19.64 -37.04
N ILE A 269 -7.57 19.23 -35.83
CA ILE A 269 -8.87 19.53 -35.18
C ILE A 269 -9.15 21.05 -35.14
N LEU A 270 -8.12 21.87 -35.05
CA LEU A 270 -8.24 23.33 -35.02
C LEU A 270 -8.03 24.00 -36.36
N SER A 271 -7.66 23.30 -37.43
CA SER A 271 -7.39 23.89 -38.72
C SER A 271 -8.63 24.43 -39.44
N GLY A 272 -9.82 24.03 -38.98
CA GLY A 272 -11.12 24.55 -39.49
C GLY A 272 -11.83 25.51 -38.53
N VAL A 273 -11.25 25.82 -37.36
CA VAL A 273 -11.87 26.72 -36.39
C VAL A 273 -11.34 28.15 -36.63
N SER A 274 -12.11 28.94 -37.37
CA SER A 274 -11.91 30.40 -37.40
C SER A 274 -12.28 30.95 -36.00
N LEU A 275 -11.29 31.27 -35.19
CA LEU A 275 -11.50 32.09 -34.00
C LEU A 275 -11.90 33.48 -34.46
N GLY A 276 -13.22 33.65 -34.63
CA GLY A 276 -13.82 34.93 -35.02
C GLY A 276 -13.44 36.01 -34.02
N GLY A 277 -12.45 36.81 -34.34
CA GLY A 277 -12.12 38.01 -33.60
C GLY A 277 -13.30 38.96 -33.63
N SER A 278 -13.87 39.26 -32.48
CA SER A 278 -14.81 40.35 -32.31
C SER A 278 -14.21 41.65 -32.86
N LYS A 279 -14.69 42.13 -34.02
CA LYS A 279 -14.41 43.46 -34.48
C LYS A 279 -15.04 44.44 -33.49
N GLY A 280 -14.23 45.06 -32.65
CA GLY A 280 -14.65 46.18 -31.84
C GLY A 280 -15.22 47.25 -32.73
N GLY A 281 -16.50 47.54 -32.62
CA GLY A 281 -17.15 48.65 -33.26
C GLY A 281 -16.54 49.95 -32.70
N LYS A 282 -16.01 50.75 -33.61
CA LYS A 282 -15.73 52.17 -33.30
C LYS A 282 -17.08 52.90 -33.34
N ALA A 283 -17.49 53.52 -32.27
CA ALA A 283 -18.39 54.66 -32.20
C ALA A 283 -17.58 55.87 -31.74
#